data_97f6d749346135b4fe8b8f3058add63a
#
_entry.id   97f6d749346135b4fe8b8f3058add63a
#
_cell.length_a   1.000
_cell.length_b   1.000
_cell.length_c   1.000
_cell.angle_alpha   90.00
_cell.angle_beta   90.00
_cell.angle_gamma   90.00
#
_symmetry.space_group_name_H-M   'P 1'
#
loop_
_entity.id
_entity.type
_entity.pdbx_description
1 polymer ?
#
loop_
_entity_poly.entity_id
_entity_poly.type
_entity_poly.pdbx_seq_one_letter_code
_entity_poly.pdbx_strand_id
1 'polypeptide(L)'
;MKFNLRNTKNGFLIFSWALYDLANQFFALNIVSLYFVRWLTLERQAPEILYSIAFGISTFFVAVLAPILGAISDITGRRRIFLIYLTLLSIIFTMILGVYKSIFLGLLFFVIANFGCQTAIVFYNALMVNIAPPQKIGLVSGFGKMMGYTGAVLALYLIKPLVLKSGYQASFFPTGLLFLIFSLPCMLFIKDKQPVKEFCLSSFLRKDKLSEIFRTLKTTAFDTHKFPHLLNFLKSAFFGLCAVNAVVIFMSIYATRAFGLNEVEVIKLITFSTFFALAGSLLSGFISDYIGHKRCLVGVFLLWGVCFIAGAFVRSIHWYWFIGALAGITLGSTWVVSRAMAISIVSAERIGEIFGLFNLVGYLSAIVGALFWGALLLFLSRFGELGYRITLLSLILFILLGFIFLLRIPSVSLRNKNKIILK
;
A
#
# COMPACT_ATOMS: atom_id res chain seq x y z
N MET A 1 6.93 12.06 -28.14
CA MET A 1 5.58 11.48 -27.98
C MET A 1 4.70 12.56 -27.34
N LYS A 2 3.84 13.23 -28.12
CA LYS A 2 3.01 14.34 -27.63
C LYS A 2 1.97 13.79 -26.64
N PHE A 3 2.04 14.23 -25.41
CA PHE A 3 1.02 14.00 -24.38
C PHE A 3 -0.27 14.68 -24.85
N ASN A 4 -1.11 13.95 -25.54
CA ASN A 4 -2.34 14.51 -26.09
C ASN A 4 -3.39 14.56 -24.97
N LEU A 5 -3.36 15.64 -24.19
CA LEU A 5 -4.31 16.02 -23.14
C LEU A 5 -5.73 16.30 -23.70
N ARG A 6 -6.01 15.96 -24.94
CA ARG A 6 -7.26 16.27 -25.65
C ARG A 6 -8.51 15.55 -25.12
N ASN A 7 -8.37 14.75 -24.05
CA ASN A 7 -9.53 14.31 -23.28
C ASN A 7 -9.45 14.94 -21.86
N THR A 8 -9.67 16.26 -21.80
CA THR A 8 -9.64 17.07 -20.56
C THR A 8 -10.45 16.41 -19.41
N LYS A 9 -11.57 15.76 -19.75
CA LYS A 9 -12.42 15.05 -18.78
C LYS A 9 -11.72 13.83 -18.16
N ASN A 10 -11.01 13.03 -18.95
CA ASN A 10 -10.27 11.87 -18.44
C ASN A 10 -9.03 12.28 -17.61
N GLY A 11 -8.34 13.33 -18.02
CA GLY A 11 -7.21 13.89 -17.26
C GLY A 11 -7.63 14.39 -15.88
N PHE A 12 -8.76 15.10 -15.82
CA PHE A 12 -9.33 15.56 -14.55
C PHE A 12 -9.74 14.40 -13.62
N LEU A 13 -10.35 13.33 -14.14
CA LEU A 13 -10.71 12.16 -13.36
C LEU A 13 -9.48 11.43 -12.82
N ILE A 14 -8.42 11.27 -13.62
CA ILE A 14 -7.16 10.66 -13.18
C ILE A 14 -6.50 11.51 -12.09
N PHE A 15 -6.49 12.84 -12.24
CA PHE A 15 -5.95 13.74 -11.21
C PHE A 15 -6.78 13.67 -9.92
N SER A 16 -8.11 13.70 -10.02
CA SER A 16 -9.02 13.58 -8.87
C SER A 16 -8.84 12.24 -8.13
N TRP A 17 -8.59 11.15 -8.85
CA TRP A 17 -8.26 9.85 -8.28
C TRP A 17 -6.90 9.88 -7.58
N ALA A 18 -5.88 10.42 -8.21
CA ALA A 18 -4.53 10.48 -7.66
C ALA A 18 -4.42 11.35 -6.40
N LEU A 19 -5.26 12.41 -6.28
CA LEU A 19 -5.39 13.21 -5.06
C LEU A 19 -5.82 12.40 -3.85
N TYR A 20 -6.51 11.29 -4.04
CA TYR A 20 -6.86 10.39 -2.94
C TYR A 20 -5.64 9.67 -2.36
N ASP A 21 -4.68 9.26 -3.20
CA ASP A 21 -3.40 8.66 -2.72
C ASP A 21 -2.60 9.70 -1.92
N LEU A 22 -2.60 10.98 -2.37
CA LEU A 22 -2.02 12.09 -1.61
C LEU A 22 -2.73 12.29 -0.26
N ALA A 23 -4.05 12.33 -0.27
CA ALA A 23 -4.88 12.49 0.92
C ALA A 23 -4.63 11.38 1.95
N ASN A 24 -4.55 10.14 1.49
CA ASN A 24 -4.31 8.96 2.32
C ASN A 24 -2.96 9.03 3.06
N GLN A 25 -1.95 9.67 2.48
CA GLN A 25 -0.64 9.81 3.12
C GLN A 25 -0.64 10.74 4.33
N PHE A 26 -1.56 11.70 4.41
CA PHE A 26 -1.72 12.47 5.65
C PHE A 26 -2.08 11.57 6.81
N PHE A 27 -3.01 10.62 6.61
CA PHE A 27 -3.37 9.64 7.63
C PHE A 27 -2.21 8.66 7.90
N ALA A 28 -1.68 8.04 6.86
CA ALA A 28 -0.65 7.01 6.98
C ALA A 28 0.61 7.53 7.71
N LEU A 29 1.06 8.74 7.37
CA LEU A 29 2.25 9.30 8.00
C LEU A 29 1.96 9.85 9.40
N ASN A 30 0.96 10.74 9.54
CA ASN A 30 0.74 11.46 10.79
C ASN A 30 0.09 10.59 11.87
N ILE A 31 -0.82 9.69 11.48
CA ILE A 31 -1.55 8.86 12.45
C ILE A 31 -0.88 7.49 12.61
N VAL A 32 -0.64 6.76 11.52
CA VAL A 32 -0.12 5.40 11.67
C VAL A 32 1.36 5.38 12.03
N SER A 33 2.20 6.27 11.45
CA SER A 33 3.65 6.13 11.56
C SER A 33 4.33 7.10 12.52
N LEU A 34 3.73 8.28 12.82
CA LEU A 34 4.48 9.34 13.48
C LEU A 34 3.78 9.90 14.72
N TYR A 35 2.77 10.78 14.56
CA TYR A 35 2.34 11.63 15.68
C TYR A 35 1.41 10.93 16.67
N PHE A 36 0.56 10.00 16.25
CA PHE A 36 -0.29 9.27 17.19
C PHE A 36 0.52 8.33 18.08
N VAL A 37 1.52 7.64 17.52
CA VAL A 37 2.44 6.80 18.32
C VAL A 37 3.17 7.65 19.35
N ARG A 38 3.71 8.79 18.95
CA ARG A 38 4.43 9.72 19.83
C ARG A 38 3.51 10.35 20.86
N TRP A 39 2.27 10.70 20.49
CA TRP A 39 1.28 11.15 21.46
C TRP A 39 1.03 10.11 22.55
N LEU A 40 0.85 8.84 22.14
CA LEU A 40 0.59 7.75 23.07
C LEU A 40 1.79 7.48 23.98
N THR A 41 3.00 7.37 23.42
CA THR A 41 4.18 6.92 24.17
C THR A 41 4.91 8.04 24.88
N LEU A 42 5.06 9.21 24.27
CA LEU A 42 5.83 10.32 24.83
C LEU A 42 4.97 11.32 25.59
N GLU A 43 3.79 11.67 25.06
CA GLU A 43 2.92 12.67 25.71
C GLU A 43 2.02 12.03 26.78
N ARG A 44 1.52 10.81 26.55
CA ARG A 44 0.68 10.06 27.49
C ARG A 44 1.44 9.02 28.32
N GLN A 45 2.72 8.82 28.06
CA GLN A 45 3.59 7.84 28.74
C GLN A 45 3.00 6.43 28.79
N ALA A 46 2.21 6.06 27.77
CA ALA A 46 1.62 4.74 27.67
C ALA A 46 2.61 3.75 27.05
N PRO A 47 2.59 2.48 27.46
CA PRO A 47 3.44 1.45 26.87
C PRO A 47 3.19 1.29 25.37
N GLU A 48 4.26 1.12 24.57
CA GLU A 48 4.21 0.95 23.11
C GLU A 48 3.37 -0.27 22.68
N ILE A 49 3.27 -1.27 23.55
CA ILE A 49 2.49 -2.48 23.29
C ILE A 49 1.00 -2.14 23.05
N LEU A 50 0.46 -1.09 23.66
CA LEU A 50 -0.92 -0.69 23.46
C LEU A 50 -1.17 -0.22 22.03
N TYR A 51 -0.21 0.51 21.44
CA TYR A 51 -0.27 0.86 20.02
C TYR A 51 -0.22 -0.39 19.14
N SER A 52 0.72 -1.30 19.41
CA SER A 52 0.90 -2.54 18.64
C SER A 52 -0.35 -3.41 18.67
N ILE A 53 -1.03 -3.52 19.83
CA ILE A 53 -2.29 -4.24 19.97
C ILE A 53 -3.40 -3.55 19.17
N ALA A 54 -3.56 -2.24 19.28
CA ALA A 54 -4.60 -1.49 18.55
C ALA A 54 -4.39 -1.58 17.03
N PHE A 55 -3.15 -1.43 16.56
CA PHE A 55 -2.78 -1.61 15.16
C PHE A 55 -3.05 -3.05 14.69
N GLY A 56 -2.68 -4.04 15.50
CA GLY A 56 -2.94 -5.45 15.21
C GLY A 56 -4.43 -5.77 15.11
N ILE A 57 -5.26 -5.28 16.04
CA ILE A 57 -6.71 -5.45 16.02
C ILE A 57 -7.32 -4.81 14.76
N SER A 58 -6.97 -3.56 14.45
CA SER A 58 -7.50 -2.88 13.27
C SER A 58 -7.09 -3.60 11.99
N THR A 59 -5.84 -4.03 11.88
CA THR A 59 -5.31 -4.76 10.72
C THR A 59 -5.96 -6.13 10.56
N PHE A 60 -6.24 -6.82 11.65
CA PHE A 60 -6.99 -8.09 11.64
C PHE A 60 -8.40 -7.89 11.07
N PHE A 61 -9.14 -6.88 11.53
CA PHE A 61 -10.46 -6.58 10.97
C PHE A 61 -10.39 -6.21 9.49
N VAL A 62 -9.39 -5.43 9.08
CA VAL A 62 -9.17 -5.13 7.65
C VAL A 62 -8.91 -6.41 6.87
N ALA A 63 -8.01 -7.28 7.35
CA ALA A 63 -7.65 -8.52 6.67
C ALA A 63 -8.87 -9.45 6.45
N VAL A 64 -9.79 -9.50 7.42
CA VAL A 64 -11.00 -10.34 7.34
C VAL A 64 -12.09 -9.67 6.52
N LEU A 65 -12.36 -8.39 6.74
CA LEU A 65 -13.53 -7.71 6.18
C LEU A 65 -13.28 -7.10 4.80
N ALA A 66 -12.05 -6.69 4.47
CA ALA A 66 -11.79 -6.05 3.19
C ALA A 66 -12.08 -6.96 1.98
N PRO A 67 -11.72 -8.26 1.96
CA PRO A 67 -12.12 -9.17 0.88
C PRO A 67 -13.63 -9.34 0.77
N ILE A 68 -14.33 -9.42 1.91
CA ILE A 68 -15.79 -9.58 1.95
C ILE A 68 -16.48 -8.33 1.37
N LEU A 69 -16.09 -7.16 1.86
CA LEU A 69 -16.63 -5.89 1.37
C LEU A 69 -16.27 -5.66 -0.10
N GLY A 70 -15.09 -6.07 -0.52
CA GLY A 70 -14.66 -6.07 -1.92
C GLY A 70 -15.59 -6.88 -2.80
N ALA A 71 -15.87 -8.14 -2.43
CA ALA A 71 -16.80 -9.01 -3.15
C ALA A 71 -18.23 -8.46 -3.18
N ILE A 72 -18.72 -7.90 -2.05
CA ILE A 72 -20.03 -7.24 -1.99
C ILE A 72 -20.07 -6.06 -2.96
N SER A 73 -19.03 -5.25 -3.03
CA SER A 73 -18.98 -4.10 -3.93
C SER A 73 -18.96 -4.49 -5.39
N ASP A 74 -18.34 -5.62 -5.74
CA ASP A 74 -18.32 -6.14 -7.10
C ASP A 74 -19.69 -6.67 -7.53
N ILE A 75 -20.41 -7.37 -6.64
CA ILE A 75 -21.77 -7.86 -6.89
C ILE A 75 -22.75 -6.70 -7.04
N THR A 76 -22.60 -5.65 -6.23
CA THR A 76 -23.55 -4.52 -6.21
C THR A 76 -23.20 -3.42 -7.21
N GLY A 77 -21.97 -3.40 -7.73
CA GLY A 77 -21.45 -2.32 -8.57
C GLY A 77 -21.22 -1.00 -7.83
N ARG A 78 -21.27 -0.97 -6.49
CA ARG A 78 -21.27 0.26 -5.64
C ARG A 78 -19.92 0.54 -4.98
N ARG A 79 -18.82 0.45 -5.69
CA ARG A 79 -17.46 0.68 -5.15
C ARG A 79 -17.28 2.08 -4.56
N ARG A 80 -17.83 3.10 -5.23
CA ARG A 80 -17.75 4.51 -4.78
C ARG A 80 -18.42 4.73 -3.43
N ILE A 81 -19.56 4.13 -3.19
CA ILE A 81 -20.31 4.29 -1.93
C ILE A 81 -19.48 3.74 -0.75
N PHE A 82 -18.91 2.55 -0.90
CA PHE A 82 -18.01 1.99 0.11
C PHE A 82 -16.79 2.87 0.35
N LEU A 83 -16.15 3.40 -0.71
CA LEU A 83 -15.05 4.36 -0.59
C LEU A 83 -15.46 5.56 0.26
N ILE A 84 -16.61 6.20 -0.04
CA ILE A 84 -17.06 7.40 0.66
C ILE A 84 -17.31 7.12 2.15
N TYR A 85 -18.11 6.10 2.49
CA TYR A 85 -18.43 5.81 3.89
C TYR A 85 -17.21 5.45 4.72
N LEU A 86 -16.31 4.62 4.20
CA LEU A 86 -15.10 4.19 4.91
C LEU A 86 -14.09 5.33 5.05
N THR A 87 -13.97 6.18 4.04
CA THR A 87 -13.12 7.38 4.12
C THR A 87 -13.65 8.37 5.13
N LEU A 88 -14.97 8.65 5.12
CA LEU A 88 -15.60 9.54 6.11
C LEU A 88 -15.48 8.97 7.52
N LEU A 89 -15.65 7.64 7.69
CA LEU A 89 -15.41 6.98 8.97
C LEU A 89 -14.00 7.26 9.47
N SER A 90 -12.98 7.05 8.62
CA SER A 90 -11.58 7.33 8.97
C SER A 90 -11.37 8.80 9.34
N ILE A 91 -11.88 9.73 8.54
CA ILE A 91 -11.72 11.17 8.75
C ILE A 91 -12.35 11.62 10.06
N ILE A 92 -13.60 11.23 10.31
CA ILE A 92 -14.35 11.62 11.52
C ILE A 92 -13.59 11.13 12.76
N PHE A 93 -13.20 9.85 12.82
CA PHE A 93 -12.50 9.31 13.97
C PHE A 93 -11.07 9.86 14.12
N THR A 94 -10.41 10.25 13.02
CA THR A 94 -9.12 10.97 13.06
C THR A 94 -9.28 12.36 13.68
N MET A 95 -10.31 13.11 13.32
CA MET A 95 -10.56 14.43 13.90
C MET A 95 -10.92 14.34 15.38
N ILE A 96 -11.73 13.36 15.78
CA ILE A 96 -12.16 13.14 17.16
C ILE A 96 -10.98 12.72 18.05
N LEU A 97 -9.93 12.06 17.51
CA LEU A 97 -8.69 11.80 18.26
C LEU A 97 -8.09 13.05 18.90
N GLY A 98 -8.25 14.22 18.27
CA GLY A 98 -7.77 15.50 18.77
C GLY A 98 -8.60 16.08 19.93
N VAL A 99 -9.79 15.55 20.20
CA VAL A 99 -10.72 16.11 21.19
C VAL A 99 -10.51 15.49 22.58
N TYR A 100 -10.29 14.18 22.64
CA TYR A 100 -10.24 13.45 23.90
C TYR A 100 -8.80 13.15 24.35
N LYS A 101 -8.56 13.32 25.65
CA LYS A 101 -7.25 13.01 26.26
C LYS A 101 -7.14 11.58 26.78
N SER A 102 -8.21 10.80 26.73
CA SER A 102 -8.24 9.41 27.21
C SER A 102 -7.46 8.49 26.27
N ILE A 103 -6.53 7.71 26.84
CA ILE A 103 -5.75 6.70 26.12
C ILE A 103 -6.67 5.65 25.50
N PHE A 104 -7.66 5.15 26.26
CA PHE A 104 -8.59 4.13 25.79
C PHE A 104 -9.42 4.61 24.58
N LEU A 105 -9.99 5.83 24.66
CA LEU A 105 -10.74 6.42 23.56
C LEU A 105 -9.82 6.70 22.35
N GLY A 106 -8.60 7.15 22.60
CA GLY A 106 -7.59 7.35 21.54
C GLY A 106 -7.30 6.06 20.78
N LEU A 107 -7.06 4.96 21.48
CA LEU A 107 -6.82 3.64 20.88
C LEU A 107 -8.05 3.13 20.13
N LEU A 108 -9.24 3.26 20.72
CA LEU A 108 -10.50 2.85 20.08
C LEU A 108 -10.74 3.63 18.78
N PHE A 109 -10.60 4.95 18.82
CA PHE A 109 -10.80 5.79 17.64
C PHE A 109 -9.73 5.55 16.58
N PHE A 110 -8.48 5.28 17.00
CA PHE A 110 -7.43 4.85 16.09
C PHE A 110 -7.78 3.54 15.36
N VAL A 111 -8.27 2.53 16.09
CA VAL A 111 -8.69 1.24 15.50
C VAL A 111 -9.75 1.46 14.43
N ILE A 112 -10.77 2.28 14.71
CA ILE A 112 -11.87 2.56 13.78
C ILE A 112 -11.37 3.38 12.59
N ALA A 113 -10.56 4.42 12.83
CA ALA A 113 -9.99 5.27 11.79
C ALA A 113 -9.08 4.48 10.85
N ASN A 114 -8.20 3.64 11.40
CA ASN A 114 -7.28 2.81 10.61
C ASN A 114 -8.04 1.73 9.82
N PHE A 115 -9.04 1.09 10.41
CA PHE A 115 -9.93 0.16 9.70
C PHE A 115 -10.60 0.85 8.50
N GLY A 116 -11.20 2.03 8.71
CA GLY A 116 -11.84 2.81 7.66
C GLY A 116 -10.88 3.17 6.53
N CYS A 117 -9.70 3.71 6.87
CA CYS A 117 -8.67 4.11 5.91
C CYS A 117 -8.17 2.94 5.07
N GLN A 118 -7.72 1.87 5.72
CA GLN A 118 -7.13 0.71 5.05
C GLN A 118 -8.15 -0.03 4.19
N THR A 119 -9.39 -0.15 4.66
CA THR A 119 -10.46 -0.78 3.87
C THR A 119 -10.87 0.09 2.69
N ALA A 120 -10.90 1.42 2.83
CA ALA A 120 -11.22 2.34 1.73
C ALA A 120 -10.22 2.24 0.57
N ILE A 121 -8.94 1.94 0.85
CA ILE A 121 -7.89 1.75 -0.17
C ILE A 121 -8.25 0.61 -1.14
N VAL A 122 -8.96 -0.43 -0.70
CA VAL A 122 -9.41 -1.53 -1.58
C VAL A 122 -10.30 -0.98 -2.69
N PHE A 123 -11.29 -0.17 -2.32
CA PHE A 123 -12.24 0.44 -3.26
C PHE A 123 -11.59 1.52 -4.11
N TYR A 124 -10.70 2.32 -3.53
CA TYR A 124 -9.88 3.28 -4.25
C TYR A 124 -9.09 2.62 -5.38
N ASN A 125 -8.40 1.52 -5.08
CA ASN A 125 -7.65 0.75 -6.07
C ASN A 125 -8.57 0.15 -7.13
N ALA A 126 -9.72 -0.38 -6.75
CA ALA A 126 -10.71 -0.95 -7.67
C ALA A 126 -11.32 0.09 -8.63
N LEU A 127 -11.51 1.33 -8.18
CA LEU A 127 -12.04 2.42 -9.01
C LEU A 127 -11.08 2.89 -10.11
N MET A 128 -9.78 2.57 -10.01
CA MET A 128 -8.79 2.91 -11.05
C MET A 128 -9.19 2.42 -12.45
N VAL A 129 -9.84 1.26 -12.52
CA VAL A 129 -10.31 0.67 -13.80
C VAL A 129 -11.38 1.51 -14.48
N ASN A 130 -12.13 2.29 -13.71
CA ASN A 130 -13.19 3.15 -14.25
C ASN A 130 -12.62 4.36 -15.01
N ILE A 131 -11.38 4.76 -14.73
CA ILE A 131 -10.74 5.98 -15.25
C ILE A 131 -9.53 5.70 -16.14
N ALA A 132 -8.82 4.58 -15.87
CA ALA A 132 -7.60 4.24 -16.58
C ALA A 132 -7.92 3.41 -17.84
N PRO A 133 -7.46 3.83 -19.05
CA PRO A 133 -7.48 2.96 -20.21
C PRO A 133 -6.63 1.71 -19.95
N PRO A 134 -7.01 0.53 -20.49
CA PRO A 134 -6.26 -0.71 -20.26
C PRO A 134 -4.77 -0.63 -20.61
N GLN A 135 -4.42 0.20 -21.58
CA GLN A 135 -3.04 0.41 -22.06
C GLN A 135 -2.23 1.38 -21.18
N LYS A 136 -2.87 2.07 -20.22
CA LYS A 136 -2.25 3.10 -19.38
C LYS A 136 -2.45 2.86 -17.88
N ILE A 137 -2.77 1.63 -17.50
CA ILE A 137 -3.02 1.26 -16.08
C ILE A 137 -1.77 1.49 -15.23
N GLY A 138 -0.59 1.11 -15.73
CA GLY A 138 0.68 1.31 -15.05
C GLY A 138 1.01 2.79 -14.86
N LEU A 139 0.83 3.60 -15.91
CA LEU A 139 1.07 5.04 -15.85
C LEU A 139 0.14 5.73 -14.84
N VAL A 140 -1.15 5.40 -14.86
CA VAL A 140 -2.13 5.96 -13.90
C VAL A 140 -1.82 5.52 -12.48
N SER A 141 -1.45 4.24 -12.27
CA SER A 141 -0.99 3.74 -10.98
C SER A 141 0.26 4.46 -10.49
N GLY A 142 1.24 4.69 -11.38
CA GLY A 142 2.47 5.42 -11.08
C GLY A 142 2.20 6.86 -10.68
N PHE A 143 1.32 7.55 -11.40
CA PHE A 143 0.91 8.90 -11.08
C PHE A 143 0.23 8.98 -9.71
N GLY A 144 -0.66 8.03 -9.38
CA GLY A 144 -1.28 7.94 -8.05
C GLY A 144 -0.23 7.81 -6.94
N LYS A 145 0.73 6.89 -7.09
CA LYS A 145 1.80 6.71 -6.10
C LYS A 145 2.74 7.90 -5.99
N MET A 146 3.06 8.55 -7.11
CA MET A 146 3.80 9.81 -7.10
C MET A 146 3.08 10.87 -6.24
N MET A 147 1.78 11.04 -6.45
CA MET A 147 0.95 11.94 -5.65
C MET A 147 0.91 11.54 -4.17
N GLY A 148 0.90 10.23 -3.87
CA GLY A 148 1.02 9.72 -2.50
C GLY A 148 2.33 10.16 -1.84
N TYR A 149 3.49 9.94 -2.46
CA TYR A 149 4.76 10.39 -1.91
C TYR A 149 4.84 11.92 -1.76
N THR A 150 4.27 12.66 -2.71
CA THR A 150 4.12 14.12 -2.57
C THR A 150 3.28 14.47 -1.33
N GLY A 151 2.20 13.72 -1.09
CA GLY A 151 1.36 13.85 0.11
C GLY A 151 2.12 13.61 1.41
N ALA A 152 3.04 12.64 1.45
CA ALA A 152 3.89 12.38 2.61
C ALA A 152 4.81 13.58 2.92
N VAL A 153 5.44 14.17 1.90
CA VAL A 153 6.27 15.37 2.06
C VAL A 153 5.42 16.55 2.55
N LEU A 154 4.25 16.77 1.92
CA LEU A 154 3.33 17.84 2.32
C LEU A 154 2.82 17.64 3.76
N ALA A 155 2.54 16.41 4.18
CA ALA A 155 2.11 16.09 5.54
C ALA A 155 3.14 16.53 6.58
N LEU A 156 4.42 16.23 6.35
CA LEU A 156 5.51 16.69 7.24
C LEU A 156 5.60 18.22 7.25
N TYR A 157 5.60 18.85 6.08
CA TYR A 157 5.78 20.28 5.98
C TYR A 157 4.63 21.08 6.63
N LEU A 158 3.38 20.65 6.42
CA LEU A 158 2.20 21.39 6.90
C LEU A 158 1.91 21.13 8.38
N ILE A 159 2.15 19.92 8.88
CA ILE A 159 1.73 19.50 10.22
C ILE A 159 2.83 19.70 11.27
N LYS A 160 4.10 19.50 10.89
CA LYS A 160 5.24 19.64 11.83
C LYS A 160 5.27 20.95 12.61
N PRO A 161 5.07 22.14 12.00
CA PRO A 161 5.09 23.42 12.75
C PRO A 161 4.03 23.47 13.86
N LEU A 162 2.85 22.88 13.58
CA LEU A 162 1.75 22.85 14.54
C LEU A 162 2.08 21.94 15.74
N VAL A 163 2.69 20.78 15.46
CA VAL A 163 3.13 19.84 16.49
C VAL A 163 4.19 20.48 17.41
N LEU A 164 5.16 21.15 16.81
CA LEU A 164 6.22 21.85 17.58
C LEU A 164 5.67 22.95 18.51
N LYS A 165 4.56 23.59 18.11
CA LYS A 165 3.93 24.66 18.89
C LYS A 165 2.94 24.15 19.94
N SER A 166 2.17 23.12 19.63
CA SER A 166 0.96 22.75 20.40
C SER A 166 0.88 21.25 20.77
N GLY A 167 1.97 20.49 20.56
CA GLY A 167 2.04 19.06 20.89
C GLY A 167 1.46 18.14 19.82
N TYR A 168 1.62 16.83 20.01
CA TYR A 168 1.25 15.83 19.00
C TYR A 168 -0.26 15.77 18.77
N GLN A 169 -1.06 15.93 19.81
CA GLN A 169 -2.53 15.86 19.71
C GLN A 169 -3.11 16.92 18.77
N ALA A 170 -2.48 18.09 18.69
CA ALA A 170 -2.90 19.18 17.81
C ALA A 170 -2.81 18.83 16.32
N SER A 171 -2.08 17.75 15.95
CA SER A 171 -1.94 17.30 14.56
C SER A 171 -3.17 16.57 14.04
N PHE A 172 -4.02 15.98 14.89
CA PHE A 172 -5.03 15.00 14.48
C PHE A 172 -6.18 15.65 13.72
N PHE A 173 -6.74 16.74 14.23
CA PHE A 173 -7.81 17.46 13.55
C PHE A 173 -7.39 18.00 12.18
N PRO A 174 -6.26 18.72 12.02
CA PRO A 174 -5.78 19.18 10.72
C PRO A 174 -5.45 18.01 9.76
N THR A 175 -4.94 16.91 10.28
CA THR A 175 -4.71 15.69 9.48
C THR A 175 -6.02 15.17 8.88
N GLY A 176 -7.08 15.05 9.68
CA GLY A 176 -8.39 14.66 9.19
C GLY A 176 -8.98 15.66 8.19
N LEU A 177 -8.81 16.97 8.43
CA LEU A 177 -9.26 18.02 7.53
C LEU A 177 -8.55 17.97 6.18
N LEU A 178 -7.22 17.83 6.16
CA LEU A 178 -6.45 17.69 4.93
C LEU A 178 -6.80 16.39 4.20
N PHE A 179 -7.01 15.29 4.94
CA PHE A 179 -7.50 14.05 4.35
C PHE A 179 -8.84 14.27 3.66
N LEU A 180 -9.79 14.98 4.30
CA LEU A 180 -11.09 15.31 3.70
C LEU A 180 -10.90 16.13 2.42
N ILE A 181 -10.21 17.27 2.50
CA ILE A 181 -10.05 18.21 1.38
C ILE A 181 -9.49 17.52 0.14
N PHE A 182 -8.42 16.76 0.29
CA PHE A 182 -7.75 16.12 -0.84
C PHE A 182 -8.44 14.82 -1.31
N SER A 183 -9.28 14.18 -0.47
CA SER A 183 -10.07 13.01 -0.89
C SER A 183 -11.39 13.40 -1.57
N LEU A 184 -11.95 14.59 -1.31
CA LEU A 184 -13.21 15.07 -1.88
C LEU A 184 -13.28 14.95 -3.41
N PRO A 185 -12.27 15.35 -4.21
CA PRO A 185 -12.36 15.23 -5.67
C PRO A 185 -12.58 13.78 -6.13
N CYS A 186 -11.90 12.82 -5.51
CA CYS A 186 -12.10 11.41 -5.82
C CYS A 186 -13.52 10.95 -5.47
N MET A 187 -14.00 11.31 -4.29
CA MET A 187 -15.35 10.93 -3.82
C MET A 187 -16.48 11.55 -4.66
N LEU A 188 -16.30 12.76 -5.16
CA LEU A 188 -17.35 13.50 -5.90
C LEU A 188 -17.37 13.15 -7.38
N PHE A 189 -16.21 13.08 -8.04
CA PHE A 189 -16.13 13.01 -9.50
C PHE A 189 -16.00 11.61 -10.06
N ILE A 190 -15.47 10.63 -9.30
CA ILE A 190 -15.34 9.27 -9.78
C ILE A 190 -16.65 8.51 -9.54
N LYS A 191 -17.22 7.99 -10.63
CA LYS A 191 -18.50 7.28 -10.60
C LYS A 191 -18.30 5.79 -10.90
N ASP A 192 -19.19 4.98 -10.36
CA ASP A 192 -19.30 3.58 -10.76
C ASP A 192 -19.78 3.48 -12.21
N LYS A 193 -19.20 2.54 -12.98
CA LYS A 193 -19.57 2.33 -14.39
C LYS A 193 -20.74 1.38 -14.58
N GLN A 194 -20.98 0.52 -13.60
CA GLN A 194 -22.02 -0.50 -13.70
C GLN A 194 -23.34 -0.03 -13.13
N PRO A 195 -24.49 -0.46 -13.73
CA PRO A 195 -25.78 -0.17 -13.16
C PRO A 195 -25.90 -0.82 -11.78
N VAL A 196 -26.34 -0.02 -10.84
CA VAL A 196 -26.52 -0.43 -9.46
C VAL A 196 -27.68 -1.40 -9.37
N LYS A 197 -27.41 -2.65 -8.97
CA LYS A 197 -28.47 -3.56 -8.54
C LYS A 197 -29.03 -3.05 -7.21
N GLU A 198 -30.34 -3.18 -7.01
CA GLU A 198 -30.96 -2.78 -5.74
C GLU A 198 -30.24 -3.45 -4.57
N PHE A 199 -29.76 -2.62 -3.63
CA PHE A 199 -28.97 -3.08 -2.51
C PHE A 199 -29.78 -3.01 -1.22
N CYS A 200 -30.07 -4.17 -0.67
CA CYS A 200 -30.63 -4.28 0.67
C CYS A 200 -29.57 -4.91 1.58
N LEU A 201 -29.02 -4.13 2.51
CA LEU A 201 -27.98 -4.57 3.45
C LEU A 201 -28.41 -5.80 4.26
N SER A 202 -29.68 -5.84 4.67
CA SER A 202 -30.24 -6.96 5.43
C SER A 202 -30.23 -8.28 4.66
N SER A 203 -30.31 -8.23 3.32
CA SER A 203 -30.27 -9.43 2.50
C SER A 203 -28.85 -10.03 2.40
N PHE A 204 -27.81 -9.26 2.67
CA PHE A 204 -26.41 -9.69 2.61
C PHE A 204 -25.87 -10.24 3.94
N LEU A 205 -26.44 -9.81 5.07
CA LEU A 205 -26.06 -10.31 6.40
C LEU A 205 -26.63 -11.70 6.70
N ARG A 206 -27.43 -12.29 5.80
CA ARG A 206 -27.88 -13.69 5.95
C ARG A 206 -26.68 -14.63 5.85
N LYS A 207 -26.61 -15.60 6.78
CA LYS A 207 -25.54 -16.59 6.87
C LYS A 207 -25.25 -17.29 5.52
N ASP A 208 -26.33 -17.57 4.75
CA ASP A 208 -26.20 -18.23 3.45
C ASP A 208 -25.39 -17.40 2.44
N LYS A 209 -25.63 -16.08 2.38
CA LYS A 209 -24.90 -15.18 1.47
C LYS A 209 -23.47 -14.92 1.93
N LEU A 210 -23.21 -14.81 3.24
CA LEU A 210 -21.86 -14.72 3.76
C LEU A 210 -21.05 -15.99 3.45
N SER A 211 -21.66 -17.18 3.63
CA SER A 211 -21.00 -18.44 3.28
C SER A 211 -20.70 -18.53 1.77
N GLU A 212 -21.61 -18.03 0.93
CA GLU A 212 -21.43 -17.94 -0.51
C GLU A 212 -20.28 -16.98 -0.89
N ILE A 213 -20.19 -15.83 -0.23
CA ILE A 213 -19.07 -14.87 -0.43
C ILE A 213 -17.74 -15.52 -0.04
N PHE A 214 -17.65 -16.18 1.14
CA PHE A 214 -16.44 -16.89 1.53
C PHE A 214 -16.08 -18.01 0.56
N ARG A 215 -17.07 -18.77 0.09
CA ARG A 215 -16.89 -19.81 -0.92
C ARG A 215 -16.38 -19.20 -2.23
N THR A 216 -16.94 -18.09 -2.65
CA THR A 216 -16.51 -17.37 -3.86
C THR A 216 -15.08 -16.86 -3.72
N LEU A 217 -14.71 -16.23 -2.59
CA LEU A 217 -13.34 -15.79 -2.31
C LEU A 217 -12.36 -16.97 -2.35
N LYS A 218 -12.73 -18.12 -1.73
CA LYS A 218 -11.93 -19.32 -1.78
C LYS A 218 -11.79 -19.86 -3.20
N THR A 219 -12.87 -19.93 -3.95
CA THR A 219 -12.82 -20.40 -5.33
C THR A 219 -12.03 -19.44 -6.22
N THR A 220 -12.15 -18.12 -6.05
CA THR A 220 -11.38 -17.15 -6.82
C THR A 220 -9.89 -17.25 -6.52
N ALA A 221 -9.51 -17.45 -5.25
CA ALA A 221 -8.10 -17.59 -4.88
C ALA A 221 -7.47 -18.89 -5.38
N PHE A 222 -8.24 -19.99 -5.42
CA PHE A 222 -7.73 -21.33 -5.68
C PHE A 222 -8.21 -21.96 -7.00
N ASP A 223 -9.20 -21.36 -7.67
CA ASP A 223 -9.73 -21.88 -8.93
C ASP A 223 -8.76 -21.55 -10.08
N THR A 224 -7.88 -22.51 -10.35
CA THR A 224 -6.89 -22.43 -11.43
C THR A 224 -7.52 -22.48 -12.82
N HIS A 225 -8.77 -22.92 -12.96
CA HIS A 225 -9.48 -22.90 -14.24
C HIS A 225 -10.01 -21.52 -14.60
N LYS A 226 -10.56 -20.78 -13.63
CA LYS A 226 -11.09 -19.42 -13.86
C LYS A 226 -10.00 -18.36 -13.85
N PHE A 227 -9.00 -18.50 -12.95
CA PHE A 227 -7.90 -17.56 -12.78
C PHE A 227 -6.57 -18.30 -12.65
N PRO A 228 -6.10 -18.96 -13.73
CA PRO A 228 -4.99 -19.92 -13.65
C PRO A 228 -3.68 -19.31 -13.12
N HIS A 229 -3.55 -17.98 -13.16
CA HIS A 229 -2.30 -17.31 -12.76
C HIS A 229 -2.42 -16.50 -11.48
N LEU A 230 -3.64 -16.34 -10.92
CA LEU A 230 -3.89 -15.52 -9.75
C LEU A 230 -3.16 -16.05 -8.50
N LEU A 231 -3.26 -17.34 -8.24
CA LEU A 231 -2.61 -17.95 -7.08
C LEU A 231 -1.08 -17.79 -7.14
N ASN A 232 -0.48 -17.96 -8.32
CA ASN A 232 0.96 -17.74 -8.50
C ASN A 232 1.33 -16.26 -8.30
N PHE A 233 0.49 -15.33 -8.75
CA PHE A 233 0.67 -13.90 -8.48
C PHE A 233 0.57 -13.58 -7.00
N LEU A 234 -0.44 -14.09 -6.29
CA LEU A 234 -0.61 -13.87 -4.84
C LEU A 234 0.56 -14.45 -4.04
N LYS A 235 1.05 -15.64 -4.39
CA LYS A 235 2.26 -16.24 -3.79
C LYS A 235 3.49 -15.39 -4.08
N SER A 236 3.67 -14.95 -5.32
CA SER A 236 4.76 -14.06 -5.70
C SER A 236 4.73 -12.74 -4.93
N ALA A 237 3.55 -12.12 -4.83
CA ALA A 237 3.34 -10.90 -4.08
C ALA A 237 3.59 -11.10 -2.58
N PHE A 238 3.11 -12.20 -1.99
CA PHE A 238 3.34 -12.53 -0.58
C PHE A 238 4.84 -12.57 -0.25
N PHE A 239 5.59 -13.38 -0.97
CA PHE A 239 7.03 -13.50 -0.69
C PHE A 239 7.78 -12.20 -1.01
N GLY A 240 7.52 -11.57 -2.14
CA GLY A 240 8.15 -10.28 -2.46
C GLY A 240 7.86 -9.20 -1.40
N LEU A 241 6.62 -9.11 -0.95
CA LEU A 241 6.21 -8.13 0.07
C LEU A 241 6.73 -8.48 1.48
N CYS A 242 7.00 -9.76 1.82
CA CYS A 242 7.69 -10.08 3.07
C CYS A 242 9.03 -9.37 3.16
N ALA A 243 9.84 -9.43 2.11
CA ALA A 243 11.13 -8.76 2.07
C ALA A 243 10.98 -7.23 2.09
N VAL A 244 10.08 -6.69 1.27
CA VAL A 244 9.86 -5.23 1.16
C VAL A 244 9.37 -4.64 2.47
N ASN A 245 8.36 -5.23 3.12
CA ASN A 245 7.82 -4.75 4.38
C ASN A 245 8.85 -4.83 5.52
N ALA A 246 9.66 -5.90 5.58
CA ALA A 246 10.74 -6.00 6.55
C ALA A 246 11.74 -4.84 6.41
N VAL A 247 12.14 -4.53 5.17
CA VAL A 247 13.04 -3.38 4.90
C VAL A 247 12.38 -2.06 5.28
N VAL A 248 11.13 -1.83 4.88
CA VAL A 248 10.43 -0.57 5.19
C VAL A 248 10.34 -0.34 6.70
N ILE A 249 10.11 -1.40 7.49
CA ILE A 249 10.02 -1.30 8.95
C ILE A 249 11.38 -1.08 9.60
N PHE A 250 12.40 -1.83 9.18
CA PHE A 250 13.67 -1.90 9.93
C PHE A 250 14.84 -1.15 9.28
N MET A 251 14.63 -0.50 8.10
CA MET A 251 15.72 0.17 7.39
C MET A 251 16.38 1.30 8.17
N SER A 252 15.61 2.04 8.99
CA SER A 252 16.16 3.08 9.85
C SER A 252 17.11 2.51 10.91
N ILE A 253 16.73 1.39 11.52
CA ILE A 253 17.55 0.69 12.52
C ILE A 253 18.78 0.08 11.83
N TYR A 254 18.58 -0.53 10.65
CA TYR A 254 19.68 -1.06 9.85
C TYR A 254 20.72 0.03 9.52
N ALA A 255 20.27 1.19 9.05
CA ALA A 255 21.13 2.32 8.72
C ALA A 255 21.98 2.78 9.93
N THR A 256 21.37 2.81 11.12
CA THR A 256 22.08 3.16 12.36
C THR A 256 23.05 2.06 12.79
N ARG A 257 22.64 0.80 12.78
CA ARG A 257 23.41 -0.33 13.32
C ARG A 257 24.49 -0.84 12.37
N ALA A 258 24.26 -0.81 11.05
CA ALA A 258 25.20 -1.32 10.05
C ALA A 258 26.11 -0.25 9.46
N PHE A 259 25.74 1.04 9.53
CA PHE A 259 26.53 2.16 8.98
C PHE A 259 26.85 3.25 9.99
N GLY A 260 26.37 3.13 11.23
CA GLY A 260 26.63 4.12 12.28
C GLY A 260 25.96 5.47 12.04
N LEU A 261 24.93 5.54 11.19
CA LEU A 261 24.24 6.79 10.90
C LEU A 261 23.51 7.34 12.13
N ASN A 262 23.68 8.62 12.38
CA ASN A 262 22.90 9.31 13.39
C ASN A 262 21.46 9.58 12.92
N GLU A 263 20.58 9.99 13.84
CA GLU A 263 19.16 10.17 13.55
C GLU A 263 18.89 11.18 12.41
N VAL A 264 19.67 12.25 12.36
CA VAL A 264 19.53 13.29 11.32
C VAL A 264 19.92 12.75 9.94
N GLU A 265 20.97 11.96 9.87
CA GLU A 265 21.43 11.33 8.63
C GLU A 265 20.44 10.28 8.13
N VAL A 266 19.86 9.49 9.05
CA VAL A 266 18.80 8.51 8.72
C VAL A 266 17.58 9.23 8.14
N ILE A 267 17.11 10.33 8.74
CA ILE A 267 16.00 11.12 8.22
C ILE A 267 16.32 11.69 6.83
N LYS A 268 17.52 12.23 6.64
CA LYS A 268 17.97 12.73 5.33
C LYS A 268 17.97 11.61 4.28
N LEU A 269 18.49 10.43 4.62
CA LEU A 269 18.52 9.27 3.72
C LEU A 269 17.11 8.82 3.33
N ILE A 270 16.20 8.70 4.29
CA ILE A 270 14.81 8.31 4.02
C ILE A 270 14.13 9.35 3.13
N THR A 271 14.34 10.64 3.40
CA THR A 271 13.81 11.72 2.58
C THR A 271 14.35 11.65 1.15
N PHE A 272 15.66 11.47 1.01
CA PHE A 272 16.33 11.30 -0.28
C PHE A 272 15.78 10.09 -1.05
N SER A 273 15.67 8.93 -0.39
CA SER A 273 15.10 7.71 -0.98
C SER A 273 13.64 7.92 -1.41
N THR A 274 12.87 8.74 -0.68
CA THR A 274 11.48 9.05 -1.02
C THR A 274 11.37 9.84 -2.33
N PHE A 275 12.29 10.78 -2.61
CA PHE A 275 12.32 11.45 -3.92
C PHE A 275 12.57 10.47 -5.07
N PHE A 276 13.45 9.50 -4.86
CA PHE A 276 13.70 8.44 -5.85
C PHE A 276 12.52 7.46 -5.97
N ALA A 277 11.78 7.20 -4.89
CA ALA A 277 10.56 6.41 -4.95
C ALA A 277 9.46 7.12 -5.76
N LEU A 278 9.37 8.43 -5.65
CA LEU A 278 8.49 9.30 -6.43
C LEU A 278 8.79 9.18 -7.94
N ALA A 279 10.05 9.34 -8.33
CA ALA A 279 10.50 9.19 -9.72
C ALA A 279 10.32 7.73 -10.20
N GLY A 280 10.71 6.75 -9.39
CA GLY A 280 10.61 5.33 -9.69
C GLY A 280 9.18 4.87 -9.92
N SER A 281 8.22 5.39 -9.14
CA SER A 281 6.80 5.06 -9.31
C SER A 281 6.25 5.51 -10.67
N LEU A 282 6.62 6.70 -11.12
CA LEU A 282 6.18 7.22 -12.42
C LEU A 282 6.85 6.48 -13.58
N LEU A 283 8.18 6.33 -13.51
CA LEU A 283 8.96 5.65 -14.56
C LEU A 283 8.54 4.19 -14.72
N SER A 284 8.38 3.47 -13.61
CA SER A 284 7.98 2.05 -13.65
C SER A 284 6.55 1.88 -14.17
N GLY A 285 5.65 2.82 -13.91
CA GLY A 285 4.32 2.84 -14.50
C GLY A 285 4.38 2.88 -16.01
N PHE A 286 5.16 3.81 -16.57
CA PHE A 286 5.37 3.94 -18.01
C PHE A 286 6.05 2.70 -18.62
N ILE A 287 7.15 2.24 -18.00
CA ILE A 287 7.90 1.06 -18.44
C ILE A 287 6.99 -0.18 -18.42
N SER A 288 6.20 -0.34 -17.36
CA SER A 288 5.28 -1.46 -17.18
C SER A 288 4.21 -1.54 -18.28
N ASP A 289 3.69 -0.39 -18.73
CA ASP A 289 2.73 -0.36 -19.84
C ASP A 289 3.39 -0.68 -21.20
N TYR A 290 4.68 -0.38 -21.35
CA TYR A 290 5.43 -0.60 -22.59
C TYR A 290 5.94 -2.04 -22.74
N ILE A 291 6.65 -2.58 -21.73
CA ILE A 291 7.27 -3.91 -21.79
C ILE A 291 6.38 -5.03 -21.24
N GLY A 292 5.26 -4.67 -20.58
CA GLY A 292 4.34 -5.57 -19.90
C GLY A 292 4.61 -5.71 -18.40
N HIS A 293 3.51 -5.80 -17.63
CA HIS A 293 3.54 -5.75 -16.18
C HIS A 293 4.39 -6.88 -15.54
N LYS A 294 4.31 -8.11 -16.10
CA LYS A 294 5.12 -9.24 -15.61
C LYS A 294 6.62 -8.98 -15.76
N ARG A 295 7.07 -8.56 -16.96
CA ARG A 295 8.50 -8.32 -17.23
C ARG A 295 9.03 -7.18 -16.34
N CYS A 296 8.25 -6.13 -16.16
CA CYS A 296 8.59 -5.03 -15.29
C CYS A 296 8.72 -5.50 -13.83
N LEU A 297 7.80 -6.33 -13.32
CA LEU A 297 7.86 -6.87 -11.96
C LEU A 297 9.05 -7.81 -11.75
N VAL A 298 9.44 -8.58 -12.77
CA VAL A 298 10.69 -9.36 -12.78
C VAL A 298 11.89 -8.43 -12.57
N GLY A 299 11.97 -7.32 -13.32
CA GLY A 299 13.02 -6.31 -13.16
C GLY A 299 13.04 -5.70 -11.75
N VAL A 300 11.88 -5.43 -11.17
CA VAL A 300 11.76 -4.91 -9.79
C VAL A 300 12.31 -5.91 -8.76
N PHE A 301 12.04 -7.21 -8.91
CA PHE A 301 12.59 -8.22 -8.00
C PHE A 301 14.10 -8.36 -8.14
N LEU A 302 14.63 -8.28 -9.35
CA LEU A 302 16.08 -8.26 -9.57
C LEU A 302 16.74 -7.03 -8.93
N LEU A 303 16.12 -5.85 -9.05
CA LEU A 303 16.60 -4.63 -8.40
C LEU A 303 16.60 -4.75 -6.86
N TRP A 304 15.57 -5.37 -6.26
CA TRP A 304 15.59 -5.68 -4.82
C TRP A 304 16.72 -6.61 -4.43
N GLY A 305 16.99 -7.66 -5.23
CA GLY A 305 18.14 -8.54 -5.03
C GLY A 305 19.46 -7.76 -5.02
N VAL A 306 19.66 -6.86 -5.99
CA VAL A 306 20.83 -5.96 -6.05
C VAL A 306 20.89 -5.06 -4.81
N CYS A 307 19.78 -4.45 -4.39
CA CYS A 307 19.73 -3.61 -3.19
C CYS A 307 20.14 -4.38 -1.93
N PHE A 308 19.69 -5.62 -1.76
CA PHE A 308 20.02 -6.42 -0.58
C PHE A 308 21.46 -6.88 -0.58
N ILE A 309 21.98 -7.34 -1.73
CA ILE A 309 23.40 -7.71 -1.87
C ILE A 309 24.27 -6.48 -1.61
N ALA A 310 24.03 -5.39 -2.33
CA ALA A 310 24.81 -4.17 -2.16
C ALA A 310 24.73 -3.63 -0.72
N GLY A 311 23.51 -3.58 -0.14
CA GLY A 311 23.29 -3.14 1.23
C GLY A 311 24.05 -3.97 2.26
N ALA A 312 24.16 -5.29 2.05
CA ALA A 312 24.87 -6.18 2.96
C ALA A 312 26.41 -6.06 2.88
N PHE A 313 26.97 -5.85 1.68
CA PHE A 313 28.42 -5.87 1.46
C PHE A 313 29.08 -4.49 1.43
N VAL A 314 28.36 -3.45 1.06
CA VAL A 314 28.90 -2.09 1.03
C VAL A 314 29.20 -1.59 2.44
N ARG A 315 30.38 -0.98 2.60
CA ARG A 315 30.81 -0.35 3.87
C ARG A 315 30.93 1.17 3.77
N SER A 316 31.08 1.71 2.58
CA SER A 316 31.21 3.15 2.36
C SER A 316 29.87 3.86 2.42
N ILE A 317 29.78 4.95 3.16
CA ILE A 317 28.59 5.77 3.31
C ILE A 317 28.13 6.38 1.98
N HIS A 318 29.06 6.73 1.07
CA HIS A 318 28.73 7.29 -0.24
C HIS A 318 27.93 6.31 -1.11
N TRP A 319 28.35 5.04 -1.14
CA TRP A 319 27.64 3.99 -1.84
C TRP A 319 26.28 3.67 -1.17
N TYR A 320 26.18 3.88 0.13
CA TYR A 320 24.94 3.66 0.85
C TYR A 320 23.83 4.65 0.42
N TRP A 321 24.20 5.92 0.14
CA TRP A 321 23.25 6.87 -0.47
C TRP A 321 22.77 6.40 -1.84
N PHE A 322 23.66 5.88 -2.67
CA PHE A 322 23.28 5.29 -3.96
C PHE A 322 22.33 4.11 -3.79
N ILE A 323 22.60 3.21 -2.83
CA ILE A 323 21.69 2.08 -2.51
C ILE A 323 20.34 2.60 -2.02
N GLY A 324 20.30 3.66 -1.20
CA GLY A 324 19.07 4.32 -0.77
C GLY A 324 18.25 4.87 -1.93
N ALA A 325 18.89 5.49 -2.93
CA ALA A 325 18.22 5.94 -4.15
C ALA A 325 17.63 4.75 -4.93
N LEU A 326 18.42 3.68 -5.13
CA LEU A 326 17.98 2.48 -5.85
C LEU A 326 16.82 1.78 -5.11
N ALA A 327 16.93 1.64 -3.79
CA ALA A 327 15.86 1.09 -2.95
C ALA A 327 14.59 1.94 -3.03
N GLY A 328 14.71 3.27 -3.07
CA GLY A 328 13.59 4.19 -3.28
C GLY A 328 12.89 3.90 -4.61
N ILE A 329 13.63 3.91 -5.74
CA ILE A 329 13.10 3.59 -7.07
C ILE A 329 12.37 2.23 -7.03
N THR A 330 13.00 1.23 -6.45
CA THR A 330 12.49 -0.14 -6.42
C THR A 330 11.23 -0.24 -5.57
N LEU A 331 11.17 0.46 -4.43
CA LEU A 331 10.00 0.52 -3.55
C LEU A 331 8.80 1.16 -4.26
N GLY A 332 9.00 2.32 -4.90
CA GLY A 332 7.96 2.97 -5.69
C GLY A 332 7.45 2.08 -6.82
N SER A 333 8.37 1.41 -7.52
CA SER A 333 8.05 0.48 -8.61
C SER A 333 7.28 -0.75 -8.13
N THR A 334 7.59 -1.29 -6.95
CA THR A 334 6.93 -2.49 -6.39
C THR A 334 5.42 -2.28 -6.30
N TRP A 335 4.99 -1.18 -5.70
CA TRP A 335 3.57 -0.90 -5.51
C TRP A 335 2.84 -0.61 -6.82
N VAL A 336 3.48 0.14 -7.73
CA VAL A 336 2.89 0.50 -9.03
C VAL A 336 2.69 -0.73 -9.90
N VAL A 337 3.75 -1.52 -10.08
CA VAL A 337 3.74 -2.65 -11.02
C VAL A 337 2.91 -3.81 -10.46
N SER A 338 2.95 -4.07 -9.14
CA SER A 338 2.12 -5.09 -8.51
C SER A 338 0.63 -4.77 -8.67
N ARG A 339 0.22 -3.50 -8.49
CA ARG A 339 -1.15 -3.05 -8.69
C ARG A 339 -1.60 -3.23 -10.15
N ALA A 340 -0.77 -2.82 -11.10
CA ALA A 340 -1.05 -2.98 -12.53
C ALA A 340 -1.12 -4.47 -12.93
N MET A 341 -0.25 -5.30 -12.38
CA MET A 341 -0.27 -6.74 -12.60
C MET A 341 -1.55 -7.38 -12.04
N ALA A 342 -1.98 -7.02 -10.84
CA ALA A 342 -3.22 -7.50 -10.23
C ALA A 342 -4.42 -7.25 -11.15
N ILE A 343 -4.54 -6.03 -11.71
CA ILE A 343 -5.62 -5.68 -12.64
C ILE A 343 -5.53 -6.47 -13.94
N SER A 344 -4.31 -6.77 -14.42
CA SER A 344 -4.13 -7.44 -15.71
C SER A 344 -4.53 -8.93 -15.73
N ILE A 345 -4.64 -9.55 -14.56
CA ILE A 345 -4.90 -11.00 -14.40
C ILE A 345 -6.40 -11.31 -14.40
N VAL A 346 -7.25 -10.34 -14.04
CA VAL A 346 -8.68 -10.58 -13.80
C VAL A 346 -9.59 -9.71 -14.65
N SER A 347 -10.86 -10.12 -14.74
CA SER A 347 -11.89 -9.33 -15.40
C SER A 347 -12.28 -8.10 -14.57
N ALA A 348 -12.83 -7.07 -15.24
CA ALA A 348 -13.19 -5.79 -14.61
C ALA A 348 -14.22 -5.94 -13.48
N GLU A 349 -15.06 -6.98 -13.54
CA GLU A 349 -16.15 -7.23 -12.60
C GLU A 349 -15.65 -7.71 -11.22
N ARG A 350 -14.43 -8.31 -11.15
CA ARG A 350 -13.88 -8.91 -9.92
C ARG A 350 -12.67 -8.19 -9.33
N ILE A 351 -12.44 -6.96 -9.75
CA ILE A 351 -11.26 -6.19 -9.34
C ILE A 351 -11.28 -5.86 -7.84
N GLY A 352 -12.45 -5.57 -7.25
CA GLY A 352 -12.54 -5.30 -5.81
C GLY A 352 -12.16 -6.52 -4.97
N GLU A 353 -12.62 -7.71 -5.39
CA GLU A 353 -12.27 -8.98 -4.75
C GLU A 353 -10.75 -9.25 -4.81
N ILE A 354 -10.13 -9.00 -5.97
CA ILE A 354 -8.69 -9.19 -6.14
C ILE A 354 -7.88 -8.20 -5.31
N PHE A 355 -8.26 -6.94 -5.25
CA PHE A 355 -7.58 -5.99 -4.38
C PHE A 355 -7.78 -6.31 -2.89
N GLY A 356 -8.94 -6.89 -2.52
CA GLY A 356 -9.16 -7.43 -1.19
C GLY A 356 -8.15 -8.54 -0.85
N LEU A 357 -8.01 -9.54 -1.75
CA LEU A 357 -7.04 -10.63 -1.59
C LEU A 357 -5.59 -10.13 -1.64
N PHE A 358 -5.26 -9.21 -2.54
CA PHE A 358 -3.92 -8.63 -2.65
C PHE A 358 -3.53 -7.85 -1.39
N ASN A 359 -4.45 -7.06 -0.82
CA ASN A 359 -4.21 -6.35 0.43
C ASN A 359 -4.10 -7.32 1.62
N LEU A 360 -4.93 -8.37 1.67
CA LEU A 360 -4.80 -9.45 2.67
C LEU A 360 -3.39 -10.06 2.62
N VAL A 361 -2.91 -10.39 1.43
CA VAL A 361 -1.54 -10.87 1.21
C VAL A 361 -0.51 -9.86 1.71
N GLY A 362 -0.73 -8.57 1.44
CA GLY A 362 0.11 -7.47 1.92
C GLY A 362 0.20 -7.41 3.45
N TYR A 363 -0.94 -7.53 4.16
CA TYR A 363 -0.96 -7.53 5.63
C TYR A 363 -0.27 -8.76 6.22
N LEU A 364 -0.56 -9.96 5.68
CA LEU A 364 0.09 -11.19 6.12
C LEU A 364 1.60 -11.16 5.87
N SER A 365 2.02 -10.64 4.72
CA SER A 365 3.44 -10.49 4.39
C SER A 365 4.17 -9.52 5.32
N ALA A 366 3.52 -8.43 5.75
CA ALA A 366 4.10 -7.48 6.68
C ALA A 366 4.35 -8.12 8.05
N ILE A 367 3.40 -8.93 8.54
CA ILE A 367 3.57 -9.69 9.79
C ILE A 367 4.72 -10.69 9.66
N VAL A 368 4.69 -11.53 8.61
CA VAL A 368 5.71 -12.57 8.41
C VAL A 368 7.10 -11.98 8.19
N GLY A 369 7.22 -10.92 7.38
CA GLY A 369 8.49 -10.24 7.14
C GLY A 369 9.10 -9.62 8.40
N ALA A 370 8.27 -8.96 9.22
CA ALA A 370 8.72 -8.37 10.48
C ALA A 370 9.13 -9.44 11.50
N LEU A 371 8.35 -10.50 11.65
CA LEU A 371 8.67 -11.62 12.55
C LEU A 371 9.94 -12.35 12.12
N PHE A 372 10.10 -12.58 10.82
CA PHE A 372 11.31 -13.20 10.28
C PHE A 372 12.56 -12.38 10.59
N TRP A 373 12.52 -11.06 10.34
CA TRP A 373 13.62 -10.15 10.65
C TRP A 373 13.95 -10.17 12.15
N GLY A 374 12.94 -9.99 13.00
CA GLY A 374 13.14 -9.97 14.45
C GLY A 374 13.66 -11.29 15.01
N ALA A 375 13.09 -12.42 14.58
CA ALA A 375 13.52 -13.73 15.01
C ALA A 375 14.98 -14.03 14.59
N LEU A 376 15.33 -13.71 13.34
CA LEU A 376 16.69 -13.95 12.86
C LEU A 376 17.73 -13.09 13.61
N LEU A 377 17.39 -11.82 13.90
CA LEU A 377 18.27 -10.96 14.70
C LEU A 377 18.42 -11.43 16.14
N LEU A 378 17.42 -12.06 16.76
CA LEU A 378 17.58 -12.66 18.09
C LEU A 378 18.67 -13.73 18.08
N PHE A 379 18.68 -14.60 17.06
CA PHE A 379 19.73 -15.62 16.91
C PHE A 379 21.10 -15.04 16.56
N LEU A 380 21.13 -13.93 15.81
CA LEU A 380 22.35 -13.30 15.33
C LEU A 380 22.81 -12.12 16.20
N SER A 381 22.14 -11.83 17.32
CA SER A 381 22.42 -10.66 18.18
C SER A 381 23.86 -10.55 18.64
N ARG A 382 24.52 -11.69 18.92
CA ARG A 382 25.94 -11.78 19.32
C ARG A 382 26.92 -11.33 18.25
N PHE A 383 26.51 -11.25 16.98
CA PHE A 383 27.36 -10.85 15.87
C PHE A 383 27.28 -9.34 15.56
N GLY A 384 26.53 -8.55 16.33
CA GLY A 384 26.44 -7.11 16.17
C GLY A 384 26.11 -6.67 14.73
N GLU A 385 26.95 -5.84 14.12
CA GLU A 385 26.76 -5.33 12.75
C GLU A 385 26.61 -6.46 11.72
N LEU A 386 27.42 -7.52 11.82
CA LEU A 386 27.37 -8.65 10.90
C LEU A 386 26.00 -9.35 10.96
N GLY A 387 25.38 -9.45 12.14
CA GLY A 387 24.04 -10.00 12.30
C GLY A 387 22.99 -9.22 11.48
N TYR A 388 23.05 -7.91 11.47
CA TYR A 388 22.16 -7.05 10.65
C TYR A 388 22.40 -7.27 9.15
N ARG A 389 23.67 -7.38 8.71
CA ARG A 389 24.03 -7.61 7.31
C ARG A 389 23.56 -8.98 6.81
N ILE A 390 23.73 -10.03 7.62
CA ILE A 390 23.22 -11.38 7.32
C ILE A 390 21.68 -11.36 7.24
N THR A 391 21.01 -10.66 8.16
CA THR A 391 19.56 -10.56 8.16
C THR A 391 19.04 -9.86 6.91
N LEU A 392 19.68 -8.76 6.47
CA LEU A 392 19.32 -8.11 5.21
C LEU A 392 19.52 -9.05 4.02
N LEU A 393 20.67 -9.76 3.97
CA LEU A 393 20.99 -10.69 2.89
C LEU A 393 19.98 -11.86 2.82
N SER A 394 19.51 -12.34 3.98
CA SER A 394 18.53 -13.43 4.04
C SER A 394 17.17 -13.09 3.40
N LEU A 395 16.83 -11.82 3.27
CA LEU A 395 15.61 -11.39 2.56
C LEU A 395 15.62 -11.76 1.08
N ILE A 396 16.80 -12.04 0.51
CA ILE A 396 16.94 -12.55 -0.86
C ILE A 396 16.17 -13.87 -1.03
N LEU A 397 16.07 -14.70 0.01
CA LEU A 397 15.29 -15.94 -0.04
C LEU A 397 13.81 -15.66 -0.38
N PHE A 398 13.24 -14.63 0.22
CA PHE A 398 11.87 -14.21 -0.09
C PHE A 398 11.75 -13.68 -1.52
N ILE A 399 12.71 -12.87 -1.97
CA ILE A 399 12.72 -12.37 -3.35
C ILE A 399 12.84 -13.53 -4.34
N LEU A 400 13.70 -14.52 -4.10
CA LEU A 400 13.84 -15.68 -4.97
C LEU A 400 12.58 -16.52 -5.02
N LEU A 401 11.93 -16.77 -3.87
CA LEU A 401 10.64 -17.48 -3.84
C LEU A 401 9.57 -16.70 -4.61
N GLY A 402 9.46 -15.37 -4.38
CA GLY A 402 8.56 -14.51 -5.14
C GLY A 402 8.82 -14.55 -6.64
N PHE A 403 10.08 -14.52 -7.04
CA PHE A 403 10.53 -14.60 -8.42
C PHE A 403 10.16 -15.94 -9.09
N ILE A 404 10.36 -17.07 -8.40
CA ILE A 404 9.99 -18.40 -8.89
C ILE A 404 8.49 -18.47 -9.20
N PHE A 405 7.63 -17.98 -8.30
CA PHE A 405 6.20 -17.96 -8.54
C PHE A 405 5.82 -16.99 -9.66
N LEU A 406 6.51 -15.87 -9.80
CA LEU A 406 6.30 -14.90 -10.88
C LEU A 406 6.61 -15.49 -12.25
N LEU A 407 7.69 -16.28 -12.36
CA LEU A 407 8.08 -16.93 -13.62
C LEU A 407 7.01 -17.93 -14.11
N ARG A 408 6.28 -18.58 -13.20
CA ARG A 408 5.20 -19.54 -13.54
C ARG A 408 3.97 -18.87 -14.16
N ILE A 409 3.88 -17.54 -14.15
CA ILE A 409 2.82 -16.80 -14.82
C ILE A 409 3.24 -16.58 -16.27
N PRO A 410 2.44 -16.93 -17.29
CA PRO A 410 2.78 -16.63 -18.67
C PRO A 410 2.82 -15.13 -18.94
N SER A 411 3.67 -14.69 -19.85
CA SER A 411 3.69 -13.30 -20.32
C SER A 411 2.48 -13.07 -21.21
N VAL A 412 1.41 -12.46 -20.69
CA VAL A 412 0.29 -12.03 -21.51
C VAL A 412 0.75 -10.82 -22.33
N SER A 413 0.93 -11.00 -23.63
CA SER A 413 1.19 -9.89 -24.54
C SER A 413 -0.04 -9.00 -24.59
N LEU A 414 0.13 -7.72 -24.31
CA LEU A 414 -0.93 -6.68 -24.41
C LEU A 414 -1.57 -6.64 -25.82
N ARG A 415 -0.88 -7.17 -26.81
CA ARG A 415 -1.37 -7.28 -28.22
C ARG A 415 -2.56 -8.25 -28.37
N ASN A 416 -2.73 -9.24 -27.48
CA ASN A 416 -3.80 -10.23 -27.58
C ASN A 416 -5.09 -9.84 -26.82
N LYS A 417 -5.08 -8.82 -25.96
CA LYS A 417 -6.30 -8.36 -25.26
C LYS A 417 -7.34 -7.75 -26.21
N ASN A 418 -6.92 -7.15 -27.32
CA ASN A 418 -7.86 -6.62 -28.33
C ASN A 418 -8.62 -7.72 -29.10
N LYS A 419 -8.17 -8.99 -29.05
CA LYS A 419 -8.89 -10.11 -29.68
C LYS A 419 -9.89 -10.82 -28.76
N ILE A 420 -9.77 -10.64 -27.44
CA ILE A 420 -10.64 -11.30 -26.45
C ILE A 420 -11.85 -10.44 -26.09
N ILE A 421 -11.79 -9.13 -26.31
CA ILE A 421 -12.89 -8.17 -26.04
C ILE A 421 -13.88 -8.11 -27.23
N LEU A 422 -13.51 -8.70 -28.38
CA LEU A 422 -14.34 -8.74 -29.61
C LEU A 422 -14.94 -10.14 -29.88
N LYS A 423 -14.91 -11.03 -28.96
CA LYS A 423 -15.68 -12.27 -28.91
C LYS A 423 -16.45 -12.28 -27.56
#